data_6b88efd2b7b85543b47a1f65aae2dae9
#
_entry.id   6b88efd2b7b85543b47a1f65aae2dae9
#
_cell.length_a   1.000
_cell.length_b   1.000
_cell.length_c   1.000
_cell.angle_alpha   90.00
_cell.angle_beta   90.00
_cell.angle_gamma   90.00
#
_symmetry.space_group_name_H-M   'P 1'
#
loop_
_entity.id
_entity.type
_entity.pdbx_description
1 polymer ?
#
loop_
_entity_poly.entity_id
_entity_poly.type
_entity_poly.pdbx_seq_one_letter_code
_entity_poly.pdbx_strand_id
1 'polypeptide(L)'
;MYTKEMLAKYDYFNDADLTFVLDSLTGVISRQYILDFARKLVNEKVPFAMCMMDLDNFKYINDSYGHKAGDICLKTIAEGLVNSIGEDGLVGRFGGDEFIILYLKSNAYEDVHLLFEHLYGEGGAVRRFLYIENVRVFITATTGSASFPKDASDYNELFLKMDKALYRGKSKGRNCYIIYVHEKHKDIVVSERGTNSLLSKVHDVKLLIETSPNDIVIEKALDYIQKTAHPANSFFVYKNNYVKNSKDNTEYYFGRNSYFILDKMVGDKEILPSSNPKDIKDRYPDTAEYIDTNKIHAFVVARVSNYGFIVLYENSVTRMWQDYDLVLLSYIATLLSYKLDKK
;
A
#
# COMPACT_ATOMS: atom_id res chain seq x y z
N MET A 1 0.49 -24.48 -10.50
CA MET A 1 1.47 -25.03 -9.55
C MET A 1 2.65 -25.59 -10.32
N TYR A 2 3.87 -25.52 -9.74
CA TYR A 2 5.06 -26.00 -10.45
C TYR A 2 5.09 -27.52 -10.55
N THR A 3 5.53 -27.99 -11.71
CA THR A 3 5.82 -29.40 -11.99
C THR A 3 7.32 -29.60 -12.15
N LYS A 4 7.76 -30.86 -12.17
CA LYS A 4 9.18 -31.17 -12.38
C LYS A 4 9.67 -30.68 -13.73
N GLU A 5 8.82 -30.79 -14.78
CA GLU A 5 9.12 -30.32 -16.13
C GLU A 5 9.29 -28.79 -16.21
N MET A 6 8.46 -28.04 -15.47
CA MET A 6 8.57 -26.58 -15.42
C MET A 6 9.84 -26.10 -14.74
N LEU A 7 10.34 -26.84 -13.76
CA LEU A 7 11.57 -26.50 -13.02
C LEU A 7 12.83 -27.07 -13.67
N ALA A 8 12.72 -28.09 -14.53
CA ALA A 8 13.84 -28.76 -15.16
C ALA A 8 14.71 -27.85 -16.06
N LYS A 9 14.15 -26.72 -16.52
CA LYS A 9 14.92 -25.71 -17.25
C LYS A 9 15.94 -24.95 -16.39
N TYR A 10 15.87 -25.10 -15.08
CA TYR A 10 16.80 -24.51 -14.13
C TYR A 10 17.61 -25.64 -13.46
N ASP A 11 18.87 -25.77 -13.82
CA ASP A 11 19.76 -26.84 -13.30
C ASP A 11 19.77 -26.93 -11.78
N TYR A 12 19.51 -25.83 -11.11
CA TYR A 12 19.44 -25.75 -9.64
C TYR A 12 18.39 -26.69 -9.02
N PHE A 13 17.31 -27.02 -9.73
CA PHE A 13 16.24 -27.86 -9.22
C PHE A 13 16.26 -29.30 -9.72
N ASN A 14 17.17 -29.65 -10.63
CA ASN A 14 17.17 -30.96 -11.33
C ASN A 14 17.27 -32.15 -10.39
N ASP A 15 18.14 -32.09 -9.37
CA ASP A 15 18.38 -33.16 -8.41
C ASP A 15 17.58 -33.01 -7.12
N ALA A 16 16.74 -32.00 -7.00
CA ALA A 16 16.01 -31.71 -5.78
C ALA A 16 14.66 -32.48 -5.71
N ASP A 17 14.35 -32.99 -4.52
CA ASP A 17 13.03 -33.57 -4.25
C ASP A 17 11.98 -32.46 -4.16
N LEU A 18 10.98 -32.50 -5.03
CA LEU A 18 9.91 -31.49 -5.09
C LEU A 18 9.14 -31.32 -3.77
N THR A 19 9.10 -32.36 -2.92
CA THR A 19 8.45 -32.27 -1.60
C THR A 19 9.14 -31.24 -0.69
N PHE A 20 10.43 -30.98 -0.88
CA PHE A 20 11.16 -29.94 -0.14
C PHE A 20 11.26 -28.63 -0.92
N VAL A 21 11.24 -28.71 -2.24
CA VAL A 21 11.32 -27.53 -3.11
C VAL A 21 10.04 -26.69 -3.03
N LEU A 22 8.88 -27.34 -2.95
CA LEU A 22 7.58 -26.66 -3.02
C LEU A 22 6.99 -26.40 -1.63
N ASP A 23 6.32 -25.25 -1.50
CA ASP A 23 5.47 -24.95 -0.36
C ASP A 23 4.25 -25.87 -0.37
N SER A 24 4.03 -26.60 0.72
CA SER A 24 3.02 -27.64 0.84
C SER A 24 1.58 -27.13 0.70
N LEU A 25 1.33 -25.85 1.01
CA LEU A 25 0.00 -25.25 0.89
C LEU A 25 -0.28 -24.75 -0.52
N THR A 26 0.66 -23.98 -1.08
CA THR A 26 0.44 -23.20 -2.30
C THR A 26 1.04 -23.85 -3.55
N GLY A 27 1.98 -24.79 -3.42
CA GLY A 27 2.64 -25.44 -4.54
C GLY A 27 3.58 -24.55 -5.36
N VAL A 28 3.89 -23.33 -4.87
CA VAL A 28 4.98 -22.51 -5.38
C VAL A 28 6.30 -22.88 -4.68
N ILE A 29 7.41 -22.31 -5.11
CA ILE A 29 8.72 -22.63 -4.52
C ILE A 29 8.74 -22.21 -3.05
N SER A 30 9.27 -23.06 -2.19
CA SER A 30 9.40 -22.78 -0.77
C SER A 30 10.44 -21.67 -0.51
N ARG A 31 10.30 -20.99 0.64
CA ARG A 31 11.15 -19.86 1.03
C ARG A 31 12.63 -20.12 0.84
N GLN A 32 13.09 -21.25 1.34
CA GLN A 32 14.51 -21.56 1.30
C GLN A 32 15.03 -21.65 -0.13
N TYR A 33 14.36 -22.43 -0.96
CA TYR A 33 14.79 -22.69 -2.33
C TYR A 33 14.74 -21.44 -3.21
N ILE A 34 13.70 -20.60 -3.09
CA ILE A 34 13.61 -19.39 -3.91
C ILE A 34 14.67 -18.35 -3.52
N LEU A 35 15.00 -18.22 -2.22
CA LEU A 35 16.05 -17.31 -1.76
C LEU A 35 17.45 -17.82 -2.11
N ASP A 36 17.70 -19.12 -2.00
CA ASP A 36 18.99 -19.70 -2.37
C ASP A 36 19.22 -19.62 -3.87
N PHE A 37 18.17 -19.81 -4.66
CA PHE A 37 18.25 -19.58 -6.11
C PHE A 37 18.52 -18.13 -6.46
N ALA A 38 17.90 -17.17 -5.78
CA ALA A 38 18.20 -15.74 -5.96
C ALA A 38 19.66 -15.41 -5.61
N ARG A 39 20.22 -15.99 -4.53
CA ARG A 39 21.65 -15.84 -4.20
C ARG A 39 22.57 -16.42 -5.27
N LYS A 40 22.22 -17.62 -5.81
CA LYS A 40 22.94 -18.21 -6.92
C LYS A 40 22.97 -17.27 -8.14
N LEU A 41 21.84 -16.71 -8.54
CA LEU A 41 21.75 -15.76 -9.66
C LEU A 41 22.66 -14.53 -9.45
N VAL A 42 22.68 -13.97 -8.23
CA VAL A 42 23.56 -12.85 -7.89
C VAL A 42 25.03 -13.24 -7.98
N ASN A 43 25.41 -14.42 -7.45
CA ASN A 43 26.79 -14.92 -7.50
C ASN A 43 27.26 -15.18 -8.94
N GLU A 44 26.36 -15.64 -9.79
CA GLU A 44 26.62 -15.88 -11.21
C GLU A 44 26.46 -14.63 -12.08
N LYS A 45 26.14 -13.49 -11.46
CA LYS A 45 25.92 -12.19 -12.11
C LYS A 45 24.84 -12.23 -13.19
N VAL A 46 23.83 -13.06 -13.02
CA VAL A 46 22.67 -13.13 -13.92
C VAL A 46 21.74 -11.95 -13.61
N PRO A 47 21.38 -11.12 -14.61
CA PRO A 47 20.45 -10.01 -14.39
C PRO A 47 19.02 -10.53 -14.17
N PHE A 48 18.32 -9.96 -13.17
CA PHE A 48 16.91 -10.24 -12.86
C PHE A 48 16.31 -9.14 -12.01
N ALA A 49 14.98 -9.10 -11.89
CA ALA A 49 14.30 -8.31 -10.87
C ALA A 49 13.77 -9.22 -9.76
N MET A 50 14.02 -8.83 -8.51
CA MET A 50 13.48 -9.48 -7.32
C MET A 50 12.36 -8.66 -6.75
N CYS A 51 11.18 -9.29 -6.54
CA CYS A 51 10.00 -8.63 -6.03
C CYS A 51 9.50 -9.36 -4.77
N MET A 52 9.13 -8.60 -3.75
CA MET A 52 8.41 -9.10 -2.57
C MET A 52 6.99 -8.57 -2.62
N MET A 53 6.02 -9.45 -2.59
CA MET A 53 4.58 -9.17 -2.55
C MET A 53 4.01 -9.61 -1.21
N ASP A 54 3.16 -8.77 -0.62
CA ASP A 54 2.49 -9.01 0.65
C ASP A 54 0.98 -8.78 0.43
N LEU A 55 0.14 -9.74 0.79
CA LEU A 55 -1.32 -9.62 0.64
C LEU A 55 -1.87 -8.66 1.68
N ASP A 56 -2.56 -7.64 1.20
CA ASP A 56 -3.09 -6.60 2.07
C ASP A 56 -4.22 -7.15 2.95
N ASN A 57 -4.14 -6.86 4.25
CA ASN A 57 -5.17 -7.24 5.23
C ASN A 57 -5.47 -8.75 5.33
N PHE A 58 -4.53 -9.60 4.98
CA PHE A 58 -4.72 -11.05 5.00
C PHE A 58 -5.14 -11.56 6.39
N LYS A 59 -4.64 -10.95 7.46
CA LYS A 59 -5.08 -11.27 8.82
C LYS A 59 -6.59 -11.06 8.99
N TYR A 60 -7.15 -9.97 8.45
CA TYR A 60 -8.60 -9.73 8.51
C TYR A 60 -9.40 -10.85 7.81
N ILE A 61 -8.89 -11.39 6.70
CA ILE A 61 -9.54 -12.52 6.02
C ILE A 61 -9.56 -13.75 6.94
N ASN A 62 -8.44 -14.07 7.59
CA ASN A 62 -8.39 -15.17 8.55
C ASN A 62 -9.31 -14.96 9.75
N ASP A 63 -9.28 -13.75 10.33
CA ASP A 63 -10.07 -13.43 11.53
C ASP A 63 -11.57 -13.39 11.23
N SER A 64 -11.99 -12.97 10.03
CA SER A 64 -13.39 -12.81 9.64
C SER A 64 -14.02 -14.08 9.02
N TYR A 65 -13.23 -14.85 8.27
CA TYR A 65 -13.74 -15.98 7.46
C TYR A 65 -13.04 -17.31 7.78
N GLY A 66 -12.13 -17.30 8.75
CA GLY A 66 -11.37 -18.47 9.21
C GLY A 66 -10.16 -18.82 8.33
N HIS A 67 -9.25 -19.62 8.90
CA HIS A 67 -7.99 -20.01 8.23
C HIS A 67 -8.18 -20.76 6.91
N LYS A 68 -9.27 -21.53 6.77
CA LYS A 68 -9.58 -22.18 5.48
C LYS A 68 -9.80 -21.18 4.35
N ALA A 69 -10.44 -20.05 4.66
CA ALA A 69 -10.66 -18.98 3.71
C ALA A 69 -9.32 -18.33 3.30
N GLY A 70 -8.43 -18.09 4.27
CA GLY A 70 -7.08 -17.62 4.01
C GLY A 70 -6.27 -18.58 3.14
N ASP A 71 -6.35 -19.89 3.40
CA ASP A 71 -5.68 -20.91 2.59
C ASP A 71 -6.16 -20.91 1.13
N ILE A 72 -7.47 -20.74 0.90
CA ILE A 72 -8.05 -20.60 -0.44
C ILE A 72 -7.49 -19.35 -1.12
N CYS A 73 -7.43 -18.21 -0.41
CA CYS A 73 -6.85 -16.98 -0.93
C CYS A 73 -5.38 -17.17 -1.35
N LEU A 74 -4.57 -17.77 -0.48
CA LEU A 74 -3.14 -18.02 -0.76
C LEU A 74 -2.96 -18.90 -1.99
N LYS A 75 -3.72 -20.00 -2.10
CA LYS A 75 -3.67 -20.91 -3.26
C LYS A 75 -4.06 -20.19 -4.55
N THR A 76 -5.15 -19.43 -4.51
CA THR A 76 -5.66 -18.72 -5.69
C THR A 76 -4.69 -17.63 -6.18
N ILE A 77 -4.09 -16.88 -5.24
CA ILE A 77 -3.07 -15.88 -5.60
C ILE A 77 -1.81 -16.55 -6.13
N ALA A 78 -1.32 -17.61 -5.49
CA ALA A 78 -0.17 -18.37 -5.94
C ALA A 78 -0.34 -18.89 -7.38
N GLU A 79 -1.49 -19.49 -7.67
CA GLU A 79 -1.83 -19.97 -9.02
C GLU A 79 -1.91 -18.82 -10.03
N GLY A 80 -2.55 -17.71 -9.66
CA GLY A 80 -2.61 -16.52 -10.50
C GLY A 80 -1.24 -15.95 -10.81
N LEU A 81 -0.34 -15.89 -9.81
CA LEU A 81 1.04 -15.43 -10.00
C LEU A 81 1.83 -16.35 -10.94
N VAL A 82 1.78 -17.68 -10.70
CA VAL A 82 2.48 -18.66 -11.58
C VAL A 82 1.99 -18.54 -13.02
N ASN A 83 0.68 -18.42 -13.24
CA ASN A 83 0.09 -18.29 -14.57
C ASN A 83 0.47 -16.97 -15.25
N SER A 84 0.51 -15.87 -14.50
CA SER A 84 0.85 -14.55 -15.04
C SER A 84 2.36 -14.39 -15.32
N ILE A 85 3.21 -15.00 -14.50
CA ILE A 85 4.66 -14.97 -14.70
C ILE A 85 5.09 -15.96 -15.79
N GLY A 86 4.44 -17.11 -15.86
CA GLY A 86 4.72 -18.13 -16.87
C GLY A 86 6.19 -18.55 -16.90
N GLU A 87 6.79 -18.49 -18.10
CA GLU A 87 8.20 -18.85 -18.28
C GLU A 87 9.18 -17.69 -18.01
N ASP A 88 8.67 -16.49 -17.80
CA ASP A 88 9.47 -15.27 -17.60
C ASP A 88 10.10 -15.21 -16.20
N GLY A 89 9.76 -16.13 -15.28
CA GLY A 89 10.31 -16.11 -13.93
C GLY A 89 9.83 -17.22 -13.01
N LEU A 90 10.06 -17.04 -11.73
CA LEU A 90 9.71 -17.98 -10.68
C LEU A 90 8.98 -17.29 -9.54
N VAL A 91 8.04 -18.00 -8.93
CA VAL A 91 7.27 -17.57 -7.77
C VAL A 91 7.58 -18.49 -6.60
N GLY A 92 7.85 -17.91 -5.43
CA GLY A 92 8.02 -18.63 -4.18
C GLY A 92 7.21 -18.00 -3.05
N ARG A 93 6.91 -18.77 -2.00
CA ARG A 93 6.29 -18.26 -0.79
C ARG A 93 7.38 -17.94 0.24
N PHE A 94 7.41 -16.67 0.68
CA PHE A 94 8.40 -16.23 1.67
C PHE A 94 7.95 -16.58 3.10
N GLY A 95 6.66 -16.49 3.38
CA GLY A 95 6.06 -16.88 4.65
C GLY A 95 4.71 -16.20 4.87
N GLY A 96 3.82 -16.80 5.63
CA GLY A 96 2.49 -16.23 5.88
C GLY A 96 1.77 -15.86 4.58
N ASP A 97 1.57 -14.59 4.35
CA ASP A 97 0.93 -13.95 3.22
C ASP A 97 1.92 -13.27 2.23
N GLU A 98 3.22 -13.56 2.38
CA GLU A 98 4.28 -12.97 1.57
C GLU A 98 4.77 -13.91 0.47
N PHE A 99 4.90 -13.40 -0.76
CA PHE A 99 5.43 -14.09 -1.94
C PHE A 99 6.67 -13.38 -2.49
N ILE A 100 7.60 -14.17 -3.03
CA ILE A 100 8.75 -13.68 -3.81
C ILE A 100 8.52 -14.00 -5.27
N ILE A 101 8.80 -13.04 -6.14
CA ILE A 101 8.84 -13.22 -7.59
C ILE A 101 10.27 -12.93 -8.05
N LEU A 102 10.88 -13.87 -8.76
CA LEU A 102 12.12 -13.66 -9.49
C LEU A 102 11.77 -13.52 -10.96
N TYR A 103 11.78 -12.28 -11.46
CA TYR A 103 11.51 -12.00 -12.87
C TYR A 103 12.82 -12.06 -13.65
N LEU A 104 12.99 -13.13 -14.43
CA LEU A 104 14.24 -13.51 -15.08
C LEU A 104 14.35 -13.00 -16.50
N LYS A 105 13.25 -12.55 -17.09
CA LYS A 105 13.22 -12.06 -18.47
C LYS A 105 13.96 -10.73 -18.62
N SER A 106 13.87 -9.85 -17.65
CA SER A 106 14.47 -8.53 -17.68
C SER A 106 14.69 -7.94 -16.30
N ASN A 107 15.66 -7.03 -16.19
CA ASN A 107 15.90 -6.19 -15.03
C ASN A 107 15.68 -4.69 -15.35
N ALA A 108 15.15 -4.37 -16.52
CA ALA A 108 14.84 -3.00 -16.91
C ALA A 108 13.58 -2.49 -16.20
N TYR A 109 13.56 -1.20 -15.86
CA TYR A 109 12.43 -0.59 -15.13
C TYR A 109 11.11 -0.75 -15.89
N GLU A 110 11.14 -0.51 -17.19
CA GLU A 110 9.98 -0.53 -18.08
C GLU A 110 9.35 -1.94 -18.15
N ASP A 111 10.18 -2.97 -18.24
CA ASP A 111 9.70 -4.36 -18.31
C ASP A 111 9.11 -4.81 -16.97
N VAL A 112 9.74 -4.42 -15.86
CA VAL A 112 9.22 -4.69 -14.50
C VAL A 112 7.93 -3.90 -14.26
N HIS A 113 7.82 -2.69 -14.80
CA HIS A 113 6.59 -1.90 -14.74
C HIS A 113 5.45 -2.57 -15.52
N LEU A 114 5.71 -3.03 -16.74
CA LEU A 114 4.72 -3.77 -17.54
C LEU A 114 4.27 -5.07 -16.88
N LEU A 115 5.21 -5.80 -16.25
CA LEU A 115 4.85 -6.97 -15.43
C LEU A 115 3.84 -6.60 -14.35
N PHE A 116 4.08 -5.52 -13.61
CA PHE A 116 3.15 -5.10 -12.56
C PHE A 116 1.84 -4.56 -13.11
N GLU A 117 1.83 -3.86 -14.23
CA GLU A 117 0.58 -3.47 -14.90
C GLU A 117 -0.26 -4.69 -15.25
N HIS A 118 0.38 -5.77 -15.73
CA HIS A 118 -0.31 -7.04 -15.98
C HIS A 118 -0.83 -7.70 -14.69
N LEU A 119 -0.01 -7.78 -13.64
CA LEU A 119 -0.41 -8.42 -12.36
C LEU A 119 -1.54 -7.66 -11.65
N TYR A 120 -1.55 -6.33 -11.73
CA TYR A 120 -2.51 -5.44 -11.04
C TYR A 120 -3.67 -4.99 -11.92
N GLY A 121 -3.60 -5.26 -13.21
CA GLY A 121 -4.62 -4.90 -14.20
C GLY A 121 -5.87 -5.77 -14.12
N GLU A 122 -6.82 -5.51 -15.03
CA GLU A 122 -8.03 -6.29 -15.15
C GLU A 122 -7.71 -7.75 -15.54
N GLY A 123 -8.23 -8.72 -14.78
CA GLY A 123 -7.92 -10.14 -14.97
C GLY A 123 -6.55 -10.59 -14.42
N GLY A 124 -5.76 -9.70 -13.84
CA GLY A 124 -4.48 -10.02 -13.23
C GLY A 124 -4.56 -10.88 -11.98
N ALA A 125 -3.39 -11.25 -11.44
CA ALA A 125 -3.29 -12.13 -10.28
C ALA A 125 -3.77 -11.45 -8.98
N VAL A 126 -3.64 -10.13 -8.88
CA VAL A 126 -4.03 -9.32 -7.72
C VAL A 126 -5.15 -8.34 -8.07
N ARG A 127 -5.72 -7.64 -7.11
CA ARG A 127 -6.89 -6.76 -7.28
C ARG A 127 -8.12 -7.48 -7.82
N ARG A 128 -8.42 -8.62 -7.23
CA ARG A 128 -9.51 -9.48 -7.72
C ARG A 128 -10.49 -9.83 -6.61
N PHE A 129 -11.70 -10.15 -7.03
CA PHE A 129 -12.69 -10.74 -6.14
C PHE A 129 -12.54 -12.26 -6.12
N LEU A 130 -12.50 -12.82 -4.92
CA LEU A 130 -12.63 -14.26 -4.72
C LEU A 130 -13.99 -14.57 -4.07
N TYR A 131 -14.56 -15.70 -4.44
CA TYR A 131 -15.76 -16.24 -3.80
C TYR A 131 -15.33 -17.37 -2.88
N ILE A 132 -15.55 -17.19 -1.58
CA ILE A 132 -15.21 -18.13 -0.54
C ILE A 132 -16.50 -18.45 0.20
N GLU A 133 -17.01 -19.68 0.09
CA GLU A 133 -18.24 -20.11 0.77
C GLU A 133 -19.42 -19.12 0.65
N ASN A 134 -19.70 -18.61 -0.55
CA ASN A 134 -20.74 -17.60 -0.84
C ASN A 134 -20.41 -16.15 -0.39
N VAL A 135 -19.23 -15.89 0.16
CA VAL A 135 -18.78 -14.53 0.48
C VAL A 135 -17.86 -14.04 -0.62
N ARG A 136 -18.11 -12.81 -1.08
CA ARG A 136 -17.25 -12.13 -2.05
C ARG A 136 -16.20 -11.31 -1.32
N VAL A 137 -14.94 -11.73 -1.40
CA VAL A 137 -13.80 -11.07 -0.76
C VAL A 137 -12.95 -10.39 -1.83
N PHE A 138 -12.66 -9.10 -1.66
CA PHE A 138 -11.75 -8.38 -2.54
C PHE A 138 -10.33 -8.46 -1.98
N ILE A 139 -9.40 -9.02 -2.78
CA ILE A 139 -8.00 -9.20 -2.38
C ILE A 139 -7.13 -8.21 -3.15
N THR A 140 -6.26 -7.54 -2.42
CA THR A 140 -5.20 -6.68 -2.94
C THR A 140 -3.85 -7.11 -2.37
N ALA A 141 -2.79 -6.64 -3.00
CA ALA A 141 -1.43 -6.85 -2.54
C ALA A 141 -0.60 -5.57 -2.64
N THR A 142 0.45 -5.50 -1.87
CA THR A 142 1.47 -4.47 -2.00
C THR A 142 2.77 -5.15 -2.41
N THR A 143 3.43 -4.63 -3.45
CA THR A 143 4.68 -5.22 -3.97
C THR A 143 5.79 -4.19 -3.99
N GLY A 144 6.98 -4.61 -3.53
CA GLY A 144 8.23 -3.88 -3.69
C GLY A 144 9.18 -4.65 -4.59
N SER A 145 9.93 -3.98 -5.46
CA SER A 145 10.93 -4.62 -6.32
C SER A 145 12.24 -3.85 -6.40
N ALA A 146 13.32 -4.58 -6.63
CA ALA A 146 14.64 -4.06 -6.98
C ALA A 146 15.31 -4.97 -8.01
N SER A 147 16.18 -4.42 -8.84
CA SER A 147 16.79 -5.09 -9.98
C SER A 147 18.28 -5.33 -9.78
N PHE A 148 18.76 -6.53 -10.10
CA PHE A 148 20.19 -6.86 -10.10
C PHE A 148 20.70 -6.92 -11.56
N PRO A 149 21.91 -6.40 -11.84
CA PRO A 149 22.84 -5.67 -10.98
C PRO A 149 22.56 -4.16 -10.93
N LYS A 150 21.49 -3.68 -11.56
CA LYS A 150 21.17 -2.25 -11.72
C LYS A 150 21.08 -1.51 -10.38
N ASP A 151 20.39 -2.09 -9.43
CA ASP A 151 20.12 -1.43 -8.15
C ASP A 151 21.07 -1.90 -7.03
N ALA A 152 21.67 -3.08 -7.15
CA ALA A 152 22.46 -3.69 -6.09
C ALA A 152 23.70 -4.39 -6.61
N SER A 153 24.75 -4.42 -5.78
CA SER A 153 26.02 -5.13 -6.06
C SER A 153 26.04 -6.56 -5.49
N ASP A 154 25.23 -6.82 -4.48
CA ASP A 154 25.12 -8.12 -3.82
C ASP A 154 23.67 -8.43 -3.41
N TYR A 155 23.46 -9.65 -2.91
CA TYR A 155 22.15 -10.14 -2.51
C TYR A 155 21.55 -9.38 -1.33
N ASN A 156 22.36 -9.00 -0.33
CA ASN A 156 21.83 -8.32 0.86
C ASN A 156 21.36 -6.90 0.52
N GLU A 157 22.13 -6.21 -0.32
CA GLU A 157 21.75 -4.91 -0.85
C GLU A 157 20.50 -4.99 -1.71
N LEU A 158 20.39 -6.01 -2.58
CA LEU A 158 19.20 -6.26 -3.41
C LEU A 158 17.95 -6.45 -2.54
N PHE A 159 18.07 -7.33 -1.54
CA PHE A 159 16.98 -7.63 -0.61
C PHE A 159 16.55 -6.38 0.17
N LEU A 160 17.50 -5.61 0.70
CA LEU A 160 17.24 -4.38 1.42
C LEU A 160 16.52 -3.34 0.56
N LYS A 161 16.93 -3.17 -0.71
CA LYS A 161 16.31 -2.21 -1.63
C LYS A 161 14.90 -2.62 -2.03
N MET A 162 14.68 -3.90 -2.26
CA MET A 162 13.36 -4.48 -2.47
C MET A 162 12.45 -4.26 -1.25
N ASP A 163 12.95 -4.49 -0.03
CA ASP A 163 12.19 -4.29 1.21
C ASP A 163 11.86 -2.79 1.45
N LYS A 164 12.80 -1.88 1.15
CA LYS A 164 12.53 -0.43 1.15
C LYS A 164 11.39 -0.05 0.19
N ALA A 165 11.35 -0.63 -1.00
CA ALA A 165 10.28 -0.41 -1.96
C ALA A 165 8.94 -0.95 -1.43
N LEU A 166 8.91 -2.17 -0.86
CA LEU A 166 7.71 -2.74 -0.23
C LEU A 166 7.22 -1.87 0.93
N TYR A 167 8.12 -1.46 1.81
CA TYR A 167 7.80 -0.56 2.92
C TYR A 167 7.18 0.75 2.42
N ARG A 168 7.73 1.32 1.34
CA ARG A 168 7.15 2.52 0.71
C ARG A 168 5.75 2.27 0.19
N GLY A 169 5.47 1.14 -0.43
CA GLY A 169 4.14 0.75 -0.89
C GLY A 169 3.14 0.63 0.28
N LYS A 170 3.54 -0.06 1.35
CA LYS A 170 2.74 -0.17 2.58
C LYS A 170 2.45 1.20 3.20
N SER A 171 3.42 2.10 3.24
CA SER A 171 3.27 3.44 3.78
C SER A 171 2.44 4.38 2.89
N LYS A 172 2.33 4.11 1.58
CA LYS A 172 1.45 4.82 0.64
C LYS A 172 -0.02 4.36 0.68
N GLY A 173 -0.37 3.43 1.55
CA GLY A 173 -1.75 2.95 1.72
C GLY A 173 -2.02 1.62 1.05
N ARG A 174 -0.98 0.86 0.74
CA ARG A 174 -1.11 -0.50 0.17
C ARG A 174 -1.73 -0.54 -1.22
N ASN A 175 -2.14 -1.73 -1.70
CA ASN A 175 -2.76 -1.96 -3.01
C ASN A 175 -2.00 -1.29 -4.17
N CYS A 176 -0.68 -1.39 -4.16
CA CYS A 176 0.21 -0.77 -5.15
C CYS A 176 1.51 -1.55 -5.29
N TYR A 177 2.25 -1.23 -6.32
CA TYR A 177 3.63 -1.68 -6.47
C TYR A 177 4.59 -0.50 -6.49
N ILE A 178 5.79 -0.72 -5.98
CA ILE A 178 6.89 0.24 -5.99
C ILE A 178 8.12 -0.44 -6.58
N ILE A 179 8.61 0.10 -7.68
CA ILE A 179 9.91 -0.27 -8.24
C ILE A 179 10.96 0.64 -7.60
N TYR A 180 12.02 0.05 -7.05
CA TYR A 180 13.08 0.83 -6.41
C TYR A 180 13.70 1.82 -7.41
N VAL A 181 13.86 3.06 -6.95
CA VAL A 181 14.60 4.11 -7.65
C VAL A 181 15.47 4.79 -6.62
N HIS A 182 16.79 4.77 -6.79
CA HIS A 182 17.76 5.24 -5.80
C HIS A 182 17.45 6.64 -5.28
N GLU A 183 17.24 7.59 -6.16
CA GLU A 183 16.98 9.00 -5.81
C GLU A 183 15.73 9.21 -4.94
N LYS A 184 14.75 8.32 -5.06
CA LYS A 184 13.46 8.42 -4.33
C LYS A 184 13.42 7.60 -3.05
N HIS A 185 14.27 6.56 -2.94
CA HIS A 185 14.10 5.54 -1.91
C HIS A 185 15.35 5.31 -1.04
N LYS A 186 16.51 5.90 -1.38
CA LYS A 186 17.77 5.71 -0.63
C LYS A 186 17.65 6.05 0.86
N ASP A 187 16.92 7.12 1.19
CA ASP A 187 16.78 7.63 2.55
C ASP A 187 15.66 6.95 3.36
N ILE A 188 14.97 5.98 2.77
CA ILE A 188 13.97 5.20 3.50
C ILE A 188 14.67 4.32 4.52
N VAL A 189 14.37 4.54 5.79
CA VAL A 189 14.78 3.68 6.88
C VAL A 189 13.67 2.64 7.08
N VAL A 190 13.98 1.40 6.77
CA VAL A 190 13.13 0.26 7.16
C VAL A 190 13.42 0.04 8.64
N SER A 191 12.60 0.61 9.52
CA SER A 191 12.67 0.30 10.94
C SER A 191 12.31 -1.17 11.12
N GLU A 192 13.08 -1.87 11.94
CA GLU A 192 12.77 -3.24 12.34
C GLU A 192 11.30 -3.37 12.69
N ARG A 193 10.65 -4.42 12.21
CA ARG A 193 9.22 -4.70 12.39
C ARG A 193 8.83 -4.53 13.87
N GLY A 194 8.35 -3.36 14.27
CA GLY A 194 7.91 -3.11 15.65
C GLY A 194 8.03 -1.70 16.22
N THR A 195 8.90 -0.82 15.70
CA THR A 195 9.13 0.50 16.32
C THR A 195 8.22 1.63 15.81
N ASN A 196 7.47 1.44 14.74
CA ASN A 196 6.43 2.35 14.26
C ASN A 196 5.03 1.92 14.73
N SER A 197 4.87 1.62 16.03
CA SER A 197 3.57 1.29 16.58
C SER A 197 2.62 2.49 16.49
N LEU A 198 1.32 2.25 16.35
CA LEU A 198 0.30 3.30 16.44
C LEU A 198 0.47 4.14 17.72
N LEU A 199 0.88 3.52 18.81
CA LEU A 199 1.15 4.18 20.10
C LEU A 199 2.27 5.22 20.02
N SER A 200 3.38 4.94 19.33
CA SER A 200 4.45 5.91 19.11
C SER A 200 3.94 7.11 18.32
N LYS A 201 3.22 6.88 17.22
CA LYS A 201 2.68 7.96 16.39
C LYS A 201 1.61 8.79 17.11
N VAL A 202 0.78 8.16 17.91
CA VAL A 202 -0.21 8.82 18.79
C VAL A 202 0.51 9.72 19.79
N HIS A 203 1.60 9.24 20.40
CA HIS A 203 2.40 10.03 21.34
C HIS A 203 3.06 11.23 20.63
N ASP A 204 3.71 11.01 19.49
CA ASP A 204 4.42 12.04 18.74
C ASP A 204 3.47 13.17 18.28
N VAL A 205 2.31 12.80 17.72
CA VAL A 205 1.33 13.78 17.24
C VAL A 205 0.66 14.53 18.41
N LYS A 206 0.44 13.86 19.55
CA LYS A 206 -0.05 14.52 20.75
C LYS A 206 0.90 15.62 21.20
N LEU A 207 2.19 15.29 21.35
CA LEU A 207 3.21 16.25 21.73
C LEU A 207 3.29 17.41 20.73
N LEU A 208 3.28 17.10 19.43
CA LEU A 208 3.32 18.10 18.37
C LEU A 208 2.15 19.07 18.47
N ILE A 209 0.92 18.59 18.62
CA ILE A 209 -0.27 19.44 18.69
C ILE A 209 -0.30 20.24 20.01
N GLU A 210 0.02 19.62 21.15
CA GLU A 210 0.01 20.30 22.46
C GLU A 210 1.05 21.43 22.54
N THR A 211 2.23 21.25 21.94
CA THR A 211 3.32 22.22 22.01
C THR A 211 3.30 23.27 20.92
N SER A 212 2.58 23.04 19.82
CA SER A 212 2.51 24.00 18.70
C SER A 212 1.63 25.21 19.03
N PRO A 213 2.01 26.45 18.63
CA PRO A 213 1.12 27.59 18.69
C PRO A 213 -0.15 27.40 17.84
N ASN A 214 -1.28 28.03 18.24
CA ASN A 214 -2.56 27.83 17.59
C ASN A 214 -2.62 28.30 16.13
N ASP A 215 -1.83 29.28 15.75
CA ASP A 215 -1.74 29.84 14.40
C ASP A 215 -1.07 28.89 13.39
N ILE A 216 -0.20 27.98 13.86
CA ILE A 216 0.54 27.05 12.99
C ILE A 216 0.19 25.57 13.27
N VAL A 217 -0.66 25.28 14.26
CA VAL A 217 -0.94 23.88 14.66
C VAL A 217 -1.56 23.03 13.54
N ILE A 218 -2.42 23.63 12.72
CA ILE A 218 -3.04 22.95 11.58
C ILE A 218 -1.98 22.60 10.54
N GLU A 219 -1.07 23.51 10.23
CA GLU A 219 0.06 23.28 9.32
C GLU A 219 0.93 22.12 9.80
N LYS A 220 1.32 22.15 11.08
CA LYS A 220 2.12 21.09 11.70
C LYS A 220 1.41 19.73 11.67
N ALA A 221 0.10 19.71 11.89
CA ALA A 221 -0.70 18.51 11.80
C ALA A 221 -0.76 17.96 10.36
N LEU A 222 -0.96 18.82 9.35
CA LEU A 222 -0.95 18.42 7.94
C LEU A 222 0.42 17.89 7.51
N ASP A 223 1.51 18.55 7.93
CA ASP A 223 2.88 18.08 7.68
C ASP A 223 3.14 16.70 8.31
N TYR A 224 2.64 16.49 9.53
CA TYR A 224 2.75 15.20 10.20
C TYR A 224 1.98 14.11 9.46
N ILE A 225 0.74 14.39 9.03
CA ILE A 225 -0.08 13.49 8.23
C ILE A 225 0.64 13.16 6.91
N GLN A 226 1.18 14.18 6.23
CA GLN A 226 1.89 13.99 4.96
C GLN A 226 3.09 13.06 5.11
N LYS A 227 3.81 13.13 6.24
CA LYS A 227 4.99 12.30 6.55
C LYS A 227 4.63 10.90 7.03
N THR A 228 3.49 10.70 7.66
CA THR A 228 3.12 9.42 8.30
C THR A 228 2.14 8.59 7.49
N ALA A 229 1.15 9.21 6.85
CA ALA A 229 0.14 8.56 6.02
C ALA A 229 0.44 8.67 4.52
N HIS A 230 1.34 9.57 4.11
CA HIS A 230 1.78 9.78 2.73
C HIS A 230 0.64 9.87 1.69
N PRO A 231 -0.44 10.62 1.93
CA PRO A 231 -1.47 10.82 0.93
C PRO A 231 -0.91 11.58 -0.28
N ALA A 232 -1.54 11.47 -1.45
CA ALA A 232 -1.17 12.30 -2.59
C ALA A 232 -1.35 13.78 -2.28
N ASN A 233 -2.42 14.11 -1.57
CA ASN A 233 -2.70 15.46 -1.08
C ASN A 233 -3.39 15.45 0.28
N SER A 234 -3.13 16.48 1.08
CA SER A 234 -3.79 16.74 2.36
C SER A 234 -4.13 18.21 2.50
N PHE A 235 -5.34 18.49 2.98
CA PHE A 235 -5.84 19.86 3.15
C PHE A 235 -6.56 20.00 4.48
N PHE A 236 -6.65 21.26 4.93
CA PHE A 236 -7.63 21.67 5.92
C PHE A 236 -8.63 22.65 5.30
N VAL A 237 -9.92 22.30 5.33
CA VAL A 237 -11.00 23.12 4.81
C VAL A 237 -11.67 23.84 5.98
N TYR A 238 -11.46 25.15 6.08
CA TYR A 238 -12.06 25.98 7.13
C TYR A 238 -13.55 26.23 6.90
N LYS A 239 -14.28 26.59 7.94
CA LYS A 239 -15.70 26.91 7.89
C LYS A 239 -16.05 28.06 6.91
N ASN A 240 -15.13 28.95 6.65
CA ASN A 240 -15.26 30.04 5.67
C ASN A 240 -14.86 29.65 4.24
N ASN A 241 -14.71 28.34 3.96
CA ASN A 241 -14.28 27.76 2.68
C ASN A 241 -12.83 28.08 2.26
N TYR A 242 -12.01 28.64 3.12
CA TYR A 242 -10.57 28.67 2.89
C TYR A 242 -9.97 27.28 3.08
N VAL A 243 -8.93 27.01 2.31
CA VAL A 243 -8.21 25.72 2.33
C VAL A 243 -6.74 25.99 2.54
N LYS A 244 -6.15 25.28 3.49
CA LYS A 244 -4.72 25.25 3.71
C LYS A 244 -4.17 23.91 3.21
N ASN A 245 -3.18 23.97 2.31
CA ASN A 245 -2.54 22.79 1.73
C ASN A 245 -1.24 22.46 2.47
N SER A 246 -0.95 21.17 2.64
CA SER A 246 0.28 20.70 3.29
C SER A 246 1.56 20.87 2.43
N LYS A 247 1.43 20.99 1.10
CA LYS A 247 2.62 21.00 0.21
C LYS A 247 3.30 22.36 0.09
N ASP A 248 2.51 23.41 0.08
CA ASP A 248 2.99 24.78 -0.18
C ASP A 248 2.58 25.77 0.91
N ASN A 249 1.83 25.31 1.92
CA ASN A 249 1.27 26.13 3.01
C ASN A 249 0.45 27.33 2.52
N THR A 250 0.05 27.32 1.26
CA THR A 250 -0.80 28.40 0.71
C THR A 250 -2.23 28.22 1.16
N GLU A 251 -2.87 29.34 1.52
CA GLU A 251 -4.30 29.39 1.74
C GLU A 251 -4.98 29.88 0.47
N TYR A 252 -6.00 29.15 0.02
CA TYR A 252 -6.77 29.52 -1.16
C TYR A 252 -8.26 29.23 -0.97
N TYR A 253 -9.08 29.88 -1.76
CA TYR A 253 -10.51 29.68 -1.72
C TYR A 253 -10.91 28.44 -2.53
N PHE A 254 -11.44 27.41 -1.86
CA PHE A 254 -11.74 26.10 -2.45
C PHE A 254 -13.11 26.01 -3.13
N GLY A 255 -13.74 27.13 -3.44
CA GLY A 255 -15.03 27.16 -4.06
C GLY A 255 -16.19 27.39 -3.07
N ARG A 256 -17.29 27.88 -3.62
CA ARG A 256 -18.50 28.15 -2.84
C ARG A 256 -19.06 26.82 -2.32
N ASN A 257 -19.34 26.75 -1.03
CA ASN A 257 -19.99 25.62 -0.36
C ASN A 257 -19.13 24.38 -0.05
N SER A 258 -17.80 24.40 -0.20
CA SER A 258 -16.94 23.22 0.13
C SER A 258 -17.15 22.73 1.55
N TYR A 259 -17.19 23.63 2.52
CA TYR A 259 -17.46 23.27 3.91
C TYR A 259 -18.84 22.59 4.06
N PHE A 260 -19.88 23.18 3.46
CA PHE A 260 -21.25 22.66 3.54
C PHE A 260 -21.38 21.27 2.88
N ILE A 261 -20.69 21.04 1.75
CA ILE A 261 -20.67 19.76 1.08
C ILE A 261 -20.02 18.71 1.98
N LEU A 262 -18.86 19.02 2.56
CA LEU A 262 -18.15 18.11 3.48
C LEU A 262 -18.96 17.86 4.75
N ASP A 263 -19.62 18.87 5.29
CA ASP A 263 -20.48 18.75 6.46
C ASP A 263 -21.66 17.80 6.21
N LYS A 264 -22.32 17.96 5.07
CA LYS A 264 -23.40 17.08 4.62
C LYS A 264 -22.91 15.63 4.37
N MET A 265 -21.71 15.47 3.77
CA MET A 265 -21.13 14.16 3.50
C MET A 265 -20.78 13.41 4.78
N VAL A 266 -20.12 14.08 5.73
CA VAL A 266 -19.69 13.48 7.00
C VAL A 266 -20.89 13.23 7.92
N GLY A 267 -21.91 14.13 7.89
CA GLY A 267 -23.10 14.05 8.74
C GLY A 267 -22.72 13.96 10.23
N ASP A 268 -23.32 13.03 10.96
CA ASP A 268 -23.05 12.81 12.38
C ASP A 268 -21.76 12.00 12.65
N LYS A 269 -21.05 11.61 11.61
CA LYS A 269 -19.78 10.86 11.74
C LYS A 269 -18.62 11.79 12.04
N GLU A 270 -17.63 11.29 12.75
CA GLU A 270 -16.35 12.01 12.95
C GLU A 270 -15.43 11.89 11.75
N ILE A 271 -15.51 10.75 11.04
CA ILE A 271 -14.65 10.43 9.90
C ILE A 271 -15.44 9.69 8.82
N LEU A 272 -15.15 10.02 7.57
CA LEU A 272 -15.75 9.39 6.38
C LEU A 272 -14.64 8.95 5.42
N PRO A 273 -14.29 7.66 5.37
CA PRO A 273 -13.40 7.11 4.34
C PRO A 273 -14.19 6.72 3.09
N SER A 274 -13.57 6.84 1.93
CA SER A 274 -14.04 6.26 0.68
C SER A 274 -12.87 5.77 -0.17
N SER A 275 -12.95 4.52 -0.59
CA SER A 275 -12.02 3.90 -1.54
C SER A 275 -12.64 3.78 -2.94
N ASN A 276 -13.89 4.22 -3.12
CA ASN A 276 -14.61 4.22 -4.38
C ASN A 276 -15.33 5.57 -4.58
N PRO A 277 -14.77 6.47 -5.37
CA PRO A 277 -15.37 7.78 -5.63
C PRO A 277 -16.75 7.73 -6.27
N LYS A 278 -17.07 6.65 -7.02
CA LYS A 278 -18.37 6.48 -7.66
C LYS A 278 -19.50 6.46 -6.64
N ASP A 279 -19.32 5.74 -5.53
CA ASP A 279 -20.33 5.66 -4.47
C ASP A 279 -20.61 7.02 -3.84
N ILE A 280 -19.60 7.88 -3.80
CA ILE A 280 -19.73 9.24 -3.28
C ILE A 280 -20.43 10.15 -4.29
N LYS A 281 -20.06 10.09 -5.57
CA LYS A 281 -20.72 10.86 -6.63
C LYS A 281 -22.20 10.50 -6.73
N ASP A 282 -22.53 9.23 -6.63
CA ASP A 282 -23.91 8.74 -6.68
C ASP A 282 -24.73 9.25 -5.47
N ARG A 283 -24.12 9.33 -4.28
CA ARG A 283 -24.75 9.80 -3.05
C ARG A 283 -24.74 11.32 -2.89
N TYR A 284 -23.71 11.98 -3.40
CA TYR A 284 -23.49 13.43 -3.31
C TYR A 284 -23.07 14.00 -4.67
N PRO A 285 -24.03 14.19 -5.61
CA PRO A 285 -23.75 14.63 -6.97
C PRO A 285 -22.97 15.95 -7.06
N ASP A 286 -23.16 16.84 -6.09
CA ASP A 286 -22.44 18.12 -6.01
C ASP A 286 -20.92 17.98 -5.88
N THR A 287 -20.43 16.77 -5.54
CA THR A 287 -19.00 16.46 -5.44
C THR A 287 -18.39 15.96 -6.75
N ALA A 288 -19.21 15.61 -7.74
CA ALA A 288 -18.76 14.91 -8.95
C ALA A 288 -17.73 15.73 -9.73
N GLU A 289 -17.99 17.01 -9.96
CA GLU A 289 -17.08 17.91 -10.69
C GLU A 289 -15.72 17.99 -10.01
N TYR A 290 -15.67 18.11 -8.69
CA TYR A 290 -14.44 18.18 -7.94
C TYR A 290 -13.65 16.85 -8.00
N ILE A 291 -14.34 15.73 -7.82
CA ILE A 291 -13.74 14.38 -7.86
C ILE A 291 -13.15 14.11 -9.24
N ASP A 292 -13.88 14.43 -10.31
CA ASP A 292 -13.45 14.15 -11.68
C ASP A 292 -12.32 15.08 -12.13
N THR A 293 -12.40 16.37 -11.82
CA THR A 293 -11.35 17.36 -12.15
C THR A 293 -10.02 17.00 -11.49
N ASN A 294 -10.05 16.58 -10.24
CA ASN A 294 -8.84 16.23 -9.49
C ASN A 294 -8.44 14.76 -9.63
N LYS A 295 -9.16 13.96 -10.42
CA LYS A 295 -8.94 12.52 -10.64
C LYS A 295 -8.83 11.76 -9.31
N ILE A 296 -9.74 12.03 -8.38
CA ILE A 296 -9.71 11.44 -7.05
C ILE A 296 -10.14 9.98 -7.10
N HIS A 297 -9.26 9.08 -6.69
CA HIS A 297 -9.50 7.63 -6.64
C HIS A 297 -9.87 7.12 -5.25
N ALA A 298 -9.45 7.82 -4.21
CA ALA A 298 -9.84 7.54 -2.83
C ALA A 298 -9.69 8.81 -2.00
N PHE A 299 -10.51 8.97 -0.96
CA PHE A 299 -10.38 10.06 -0.02
C PHE A 299 -10.82 9.67 1.40
N VAL A 300 -10.42 10.46 2.37
CA VAL A 300 -10.96 10.43 3.73
C VAL A 300 -11.13 11.85 4.24
N VAL A 301 -12.24 12.08 4.91
CA VAL A 301 -12.58 13.36 5.52
C VAL A 301 -12.75 13.16 7.01
N ALA A 302 -12.06 13.95 7.83
CA ALA A 302 -12.22 13.95 9.29
C ALA A 302 -12.66 15.34 9.78
N ARG A 303 -13.67 15.36 10.64
CA ARG A 303 -14.22 16.59 11.23
C ARG A 303 -13.32 17.10 12.36
N VAL A 304 -13.04 18.39 12.37
CA VAL A 304 -12.34 19.10 13.45
C VAL A 304 -13.33 20.08 14.11
N SER A 305 -14.19 19.54 14.98
CA SER A 305 -15.23 20.29 15.69
C SER A 305 -15.95 21.29 14.78
N ASN A 306 -16.08 22.56 15.22
CA ASN A 306 -16.68 23.65 14.46
C ASN A 306 -15.69 24.43 13.56
N TYR A 307 -14.44 24.00 13.49
CA TYR A 307 -13.39 24.73 12.77
C TYR A 307 -13.30 24.34 11.28
N GLY A 308 -13.45 23.05 10.97
CA GLY A 308 -13.31 22.60 9.59
C GLY A 308 -13.16 21.09 9.45
N PHE A 309 -12.52 20.71 8.35
CA PHE A 309 -12.28 19.32 7.97
C PHE A 309 -10.85 19.11 7.52
N ILE A 310 -10.24 18.01 7.96
CA ILE A 310 -9.06 17.47 7.31
C ILE A 310 -9.52 16.58 6.17
N VAL A 311 -8.99 16.82 4.97
CA VAL A 311 -9.29 16.06 3.76
C VAL A 311 -7.99 15.48 3.21
N LEU A 312 -7.94 14.17 3.07
CA LEU A 312 -6.85 13.47 2.39
C LEU A 312 -7.39 12.82 1.13
N TYR A 313 -6.64 12.83 0.03
CA TYR A 313 -7.04 12.09 -1.16
C TYR A 313 -5.86 11.52 -1.94
N GLU A 314 -6.19 10.51 -2.77
CA GLU A 314 -5.30 9.88 -3.74
C GLU A 314 -5.81 10.14 -5.15
N ASN A 315 -4.91 10.48 -6.06
CA ASN A 315 -5.22 10.77 -7.46
C ASN A 315 -4.45 9.90 -8.47
N SER A 316 -3.65 8.98 -8.01
CA SER A 316 -2.84 8.09 -8.87
C SER A 316 -3.16 6.62 -8.68
N VAL A 317 -3.72 6.23 -7.53
CA VAL A 317 -4.03 4.84 -7.17
C VAL A 317 -5.30 4.78 -6.32
N THR A 318 -6.03 3.68 -6.43
CA THR A 318 -7.12 3.37 -5.49
C THR A 318 -6.49 2.96 -4.16
N ARG A 319 -6.72 3.75 -3.12
CA ARG A 319 -6.24 3.48 -1.77
C ARG A 319 -7.35 2.90 -0.91
N MET A 320 -7.06 1.80 -0.23
CA MET A 320 -7.90 1.33 0.89
C MET A 320 -7.35 1.94 2.19
N TRP A 321 -8.15 2.83 2.79
CA TRP A 321 -7.82 3.42 4.08
C TRP A 321 -7.88 2.34 5.17
N GLN A 322 -6.76 2.15 5.85
CA GLN A 322 -6.65 1.14 6.90
C GLN A 322 -7.19 1.67 8.23
N ASP A 323 -7.65 0.79 9.10
CA ASP A 323 -8.11 1.17 10.45
C ASP A 323 -7.07 2.01 11.18
N TYR A 324 -5.80 1.68 11.01
CA TYR A 324 -4.69 2.44 11.53
C TYR A 324 -4.65 3.89 11.02
N ASP A 325 -4.82 4.13 9.71
CA ASP A 325 -4.85 5.48 9.13
C ASP A 325 -6.05 6.26 9.67
N LEU A 326 -7.21 5.59 9.77
CA LEU A 326 -8.45 6.18 10.25
C LEU A 326 -8.38 6.54 11.74
N VAL A 327 -7.85 5.64 12.57
CA VAL A 327 -7.67 5.89 14.01
C VAL A 327 -6.71 7.06 14.24
N LEU A 328 -5.58 7.09 13.52
CA LEU A 328 -4.62 8.19 13.67
C LEU A 328 -5.22 9.52 13.21
N LEU A 329 -5.93 9.55 12.09
CA LEU A 329 -6.57 10.76 11.57
C LEU A 329 -7.69 11.26 12.47
N SER A 330 -8.55 10.37 12.98
CA SER A 330 -9.60 10.70 13.95
C SER A 330 -8.99 11.27 15.24
N TYR A 331 -7.91 10.68 15.73
CA TYR A 331 -7.20 11.17 16.89
C TYR A 331 -6.60 12.57 16.67
N ILE A 332 -5.98 12.82 15.53
CA ILE A 332 -5.47 14.15 15.16
C ILE A 332 -6.60 15.18 15.12
N ALA A 333 -7.73 14.83 14.49
CA ALA A 333 -8.89 15.70 14.39
C ALA A 333 -9.45 16.05 15.79
N THR A 334 -9.51 15.06 16.68
CA THR A 334 -9.95 15.24 18.09
C THR A 334 -9.00 16.15 18.88
N LEU A 335 -7.69 15.94 18.75
CA LEU A 335 -6.70 16.79 19.43
C LEU A 335 -6.73 18.23 18.92
N LEU A 336 -6.87 18.44 17.61
CA LEU A 336 -7.01 19.77 17.02
C LEU A 336 -8.30 20.46 17.50
N SER A 337 -9.41 19.72 17.55
CA SER A 337 -10.68 20.24 18.09
C SER A 337 -10.48 20.74 19.52
N TYR A 338 -9.92 19.90 20.41
CA TYR A 338 -9.64 20.26 21.79
C TYR A 338 -8.66 21.42 21.93
N LYS A 339 -7.60 21.46 21.10
CA LYS A 339 -6.60 22.54 21.12
C LYS A 339 -7.19 23.89 20.71
N LEU A 340 -8.01 23.90 19.66
CA LEU A 340 -8.59 25.11 19.09
C LEU A 340 -9.78 25.62 19.92
N ASP A 341 -10.50 24.73 20.63
CA ASP A 341 -11.61 25.11 21.53
C ASP A 341 -11.11 25.73 22.86
N LYS A 342 -9.85 25.48 23.24
CA LYS A 342 -9.21 26.14 24.38
C LYS A 342 -8.71 27.54 23.99
N LYS A 343 -9.63 28.50 23.83
CA LYS A 343 -9.28 29.92 23.76
C LYS A 343 -9.15 30.56 25.14
#